data_424ec302d8601d70db482f941d7bb331
#
_entry.id   424ec302d8601d70db482f941d7bb331
#
_cell.length_a   1.000
_cell.length_b   1.000
_cell.length_c   1.000
_cell.angle_alpha   90.00
_cell.angle_beta   90.00
_cell.angle_gamma   90.00
#
_symmetry.space_group_name_H-M   'P 1'
#
loop_
_entity.id
_entity.type
_entity.pdbx_description
1 polymer ?
#
loop_
_entity_poly.entity_id
_entity_poly.type
_entity_poly.pdbx_seq_one_letter_code
_entity_poly.pdbx_strand_id
1 'polypeptide(L)'
;GIAGKLFSVLGRNGISVSAIGQGSFEMNISFVIQQEMLSKALNVLHNSFFLSEYQDVNVFVCGTGNVGGSLLQQIAAQRERLMKERRLRINLVGVSGRSQSVYHPEGIDAAHYKEAMQNGEPGGINHMVERIVEMNSFNSVFVDCTASENVARQYETLLSHNVSIVAANKAAASSD
;
A
#
# COMPACT_ATOMS: atom_id res chain seq x y z
N GLY A 1 -24.89 8.39 -4.99
CA GLY A 1 -24.81 8.21 -6.44
C GLY A 1 -23.38 7.94 -6.92
N ILE A 2 -23.20 7.65 -8.21
CA ILE A 2 -21.91 7.27 -8.81
C ILE A 2 -20.85 8.36 -8.61
N ALA A 3 -21.20 9.63 -8.79
CA ALA A 3 -20.28 10.75 -8.56
C ALA A 3 -19.73 10.77 -7.11
N GLY A 4 -20.61 10.58 -6.13
CA GLY A 4 -20.18 10.53 -4.73
C GLY A 4 -19.22 9.38 -4.45
N LYS A 5 -19.48 8.20 -5.02
CA LYS A 5 -18.57 7.04 -4.90
C LYS A 5 -17.22 7.34 -5.58
N LEU A 6 -17.24 7.91 -6.78
CA LEU A 6 -16.06 8.28 -7.56
C LEU A 6 -15.15 9.22 -6.75
N PHE A 7 -15.67 10.35 -6.30
CA PHE A 7 -14.87 11.33 -5.57
C PHE A 7 -14.44 10.86 -4.18
N SER A 8 -15.28 10.06 -3.50
CA SER A 8 -14.89 9.42 -2.24
C SER A 8 -13.69 8.46 -2.40
N VAL A 9 -13.69 7.68 -3.47
CA VAL A 9 -12.61 6.74 -3.77
C VAL A 9 -11.32 7.48 -4.13
N LEU A 10 -11.39 8.52 -4.95
CA LEU A 10 -10.23 9.35 -5.27
C LEU A 10 -9.66 10.02 -4.03
N GLY A 11 -10.51 10.66 -3.21
CA GLY A 11 -10.09 11.36 -2.00
C GLY A 11 -9.45 10.46 -0.96
N ARG A 12 -10.00 9.24 -0.73
CA ARG A 12 -9.40 8.25 0.20
C ARG A 12 -8.00 7.78 -0.22
N ASN A 13 -7.68 7.89 -1.50
CA ASN A 13 -6.38 7.53 -2.05
C ASN A 13 -5.47 8.76 -2.29
N GLY A 14 -5.84 9.92 -1.73
CA GLY A 14 -5.05 11.15 -1.81
C GLY A 14 -4.99 11.78 -3.21
N ILE A 15 -5.97 11.47 -4.07
CA ILE A 15 -6.03 12.02 -5.42
C ILE A 15 -6.89 13.27 -5.41
N SER A 16 -6.24 14.43 -5.55
CA SER A 16 -6.92 15.72 -5.63
C SER A 16 -7.49 15.95 -7.02
N VAL A 17 -8.75 16.39 -7.08
CA VAL A 17 -9.44 16.74 -8.32
C VAL A 17 -9.42 18.26 -8.47
N SER A 18 -8.82 18.75 -9.56
CA SER A 18 -8.66 20.18 -9.83
C SER A 18 -9.87 20.81 -10.53
N ALA A 19 -10.58 20.04 -11.33
CA ALA A 19 -11.79 20.49 -12.03
C ALA A 19 -12.72 19.31 -12.31
N ILE A 20 -14.03 19.59 -12.37
CA ILE A 20 -15.07 18.61 -12.63
C ILE A 20 -16.00 19.17 -13.70
N GLY A 21 -16.35 18.36 -14.69
CA GLY A 21 -17.37 18.62 -15.68
C GLY A 21 -18.40 17.49 -15.68
N GLN A 22 -19.67 17.84 -15.49
CA GLN A 22 -20.80 16.92 -15.60
C GLN A 22 -21.97 17.66 -16.22
N GLY A 23 -22.44 17.21 -17.35
CA GLY A 23 -23.64 17.76 -18.01
C GLY A 23 -24.93 17.12 -17.49
N SER A 24 -26.03 17.84 -17.62
CA SER A 24 -27.36 17.40 -17.14
C SER A 24 -27.90 16.17 -17.86
N PHE A 25 -27.45 15.89 -19.07
CA PHE A 25 -27.83 14.73 -19.89
C PHE A 25 -26.69 13.80 -20.22
N GLU A 26 -25.52 14.04 -19.63
CA GLU A 26 -24.31 13.25 -19.93
C GLU A 26 -24.25 11.99 -19.08
N MET A 27 -23.98 10.89 -19.73
CA MET A 27 -23.69 9.61 -19.06
C MET A 27 -22.23 9.51 -18.64
N ASN A 28 -21.51 10.64 -18.63
CA ASN A 28 -20.10 10.71 -18.28
C ASN A 28 -19.83 11.80 -17.22
N ILE A 29 -18.80 11.58 -16.44
CA ILE A 29 -18.23 12.53 -15.51
C ILE A 29 -16.78 12.73 -15.94
N SER A 30 -16.43 13.97 -16.28
CA SER A 30 -15.06 14.35 -16.61
C SER A 30 -14.42 15.05 -15.42
N PHE A 31 -13.17 14.78 -15.15
CA PHE A 31 -12.42 15.47 -14.10
C PHE A 31 -10.95 15.58 -14.45
N VAL A 32 -10.30 16.57 -13.87
CA VAL A 32 -8.89 16.88 -14.08
C VAL A 32 -8.12 16.56 -12.81
N ILE A 33 -7.02 15.85 -12.95
CA ILE A 33 -6.09 15.50 -11.87
C ILE A 33 -4.66 15.81 -12.30
N GLN A 34 -3.72 15.78 -11.37
CA GLN A 34 -2.31 15.87 -11.69
C GLN A 34 -1.85 14.65 -12.48
N GLN A 35 -0.95 14.85 -13.43
CA GLN A 35 -0.48 13.79 -14.34
C GLN A 35 0.20 12.64 -13.59
N GLU A 36 0.93 12.94 -12.53
CA GLU A 36 1.63 11.98 -11.69
C GLU A 36 0.68 11.02 -10.97
N MET A 37 -0.58 11.44 -10.79
CA MET A 37 -1.62 10.64 -10.14
C MET A 37 -2.44 9.79 -11.14
N LEU A 38 -2.18 9.89 -12.45
CA LEU A 38 -3.00 9.26 -13.48
C LEU A 38 -3.06 7.73 -13.32
N SER A 39 -1.92 7.07 -13.21
CA SER A 39 -1.85 5.61 -13.08
C SER A 39 -2.55 5.14 -11.81
N LYS A 40 -2.33 5.83 -10.69
CA LYS A 40 -3.00 5.53 -9.41
C LYS A 40 -4.50 5.72 -9.51
N ALA A 41 -4.97 6.82 -10.12
CA ALA A 41 -6.39 7.10 -10.30
C ALA A 41 -7.08 6.03 -11.15
N LEU A 42 -6.48 5.63 -12.27
CA LEU A 42 -7.02 4.58 -13.14
C LEU A 42 -7.16 3.25 -12.38
N ASN A 43 -6.14 2.83 -11.64
CA ASN A 43 -6.18 1.59 -10.86
C ASN A 43 -7.23 1.64 -9.75
N VAL A 44 -7.31 2.75 -9.02
CA VAL A 44 -8.29 2.96 -7.95
C VAL A 44 -9.71 2.94 -8.49
N LEU A 45 -9.98 3.60 -9.61
CA LEU A 45 -11.29 3.63 -10.24
C LEU A 45 -11.65 2.28 -10.84
N HIS A 46 -10.72 1.64 -11.56
CA HIS A 46 -10.94 0.31 -12.10
C HIS A 46 -11.35 -0.68 -11.01
N ASN A 47 -10.60 -0.75 -9.91
CA ASN A 47 -10.92 -1.64 -8.80
C ASN A 47 -12.25 -1.30 -8.11
N SER A 48 -12.64 -0.04 -8.09
CA SER A 48 -13.85 0.40 -7.40
C SER A 48 -15.13 0.30 -8.21
N PHE A 49 -15.04 0.38 -9.55
CA PHE A 49 -16.20 0.46 -10.44
C PHE A 49 -16.35 -0.73 -11.38
N PHE A 50 -15.25 -1.35 -11.82
CA PHE A 50 -15.27 -2.40 -12.83
C PHE A 50 -15.10 -3.81 -12.27
N LEU A 51 -15.51 -4.01 -11.00
CA LEU A 51 -15.62 -5.35 -10.42
C LEU A 51 -14.28 -6.05 -10.19
N SER A 52 -13.46 -5.48 -9.36
CA SER A 52 -12.65 -6.37 -8.55
C SER A 52 -13.60 -7.06 -7.58
N GLU A 53 -13.86 -8.35 -7.75
CA GLU A 53 -14.54 -9.17 -6.75
C GLU A 53 -13.78 -9.15 -5.42
N TYR A 54 -12.57 -8.62 -5.43
CA TYR A 54 -11.63 -8.57 -4.34
C TYR A 54 -11.23 -7.13 -4.01
N GLN A 55 -11.03 -6.87 -2.73
CA GLN A 55 -10.36 -5.66 -2.25
C GLN A 55 -8.85 -5.91 -2.27
N ASP A 56 -8.14 -5.16 -3.10
CA ASP A 56 -6.68 -5.22 -3.15
C ASP A 56 -6.07 -4.32 -2.08
N VAL A 57 -5.13 -4.87 -1.32
CA VAL A 57 -4.32 -4.14 -0.35
C VAL A 57 -2.86 -4.38 -0.67
N ASN A 58 -2.13 -3.30 -0.94
CA ASN A 58 -0.70 -3.33 -1.20
C ASN A 58 0.06 -3.20 0.12
N VAL A 59 0.80 -4.22 0.51
CA VAL A 59 1.45 -4.32 1.81
C VAL A 59 2.95 -4.18 1.68
N PHE A 60 3.52 -3.31 2.52
CA PHE A 60 4.95 -3.10 2.70
C PHE A 60 5.32 -3.53 4.13
N VAL A 61 6.21 -4.50 4.28
CA VAL A 61 6.65 -5.02 5.58
C VAL A 61 8.05 -4.53 5.91
N CYS A 62 8.18 -3.76 6.96
CA CYS A 62 9.45 -3.31 7.50
C CYS A 62 9.84 -4.15 8.71
N GLY A 63 11.00 -4.82 8.63
CA GLY A 63 11.50 -5.73 9.65
C GLY A 63 11.16 -7.19 9.34
N THR A 64 12.21 -8.00 9.18
CA THR A 64 12.13 -9.44 8.84
C THR A 64 12.59 -10.33 10.01
N GLY A 65 12.55 -9.82 11.23
CA GLY A 65 12.82 -10.57 12.45
C GLY A 65 11.67 -11.51 12.82
N ASN A 66 11.57 -11.90 14.08
CA ASN A 66 10.56 -12.87 14.53
C ASN A 66 9.13 -12.44 14.19
N VAL A 67 8.77 -11.17 14.46
CA VAL A 67 7.42 -10.66 14.21
C VAL A 67 7.13 -10.57 12.71
N GLY A 68 8.01 -9.91 11.94
CA GLY A 68 7.81 -9.77 10.50
C GLY A 68 7.89 -11.10 9.75
N GLY A 69 8.82 -11.98 10.12
CA GLY A 69 8.90 -13.33 9.56
C GLY A 69 7.63 -14.15 9.81
N SER A 70 7.08 -14.08 11.03
CA SER A 70 5.81 -14.73 11.36
C SER A 70 4.64 -14.16 10.57
N LEU A 71 4.57 -12.83 10.43
CA LEU A 71 3.55 -12.17 9.62
C LEU A 71 3.63 -12.63 8.15
N LEU A 72 4.81 -12.65 7.56
CA LEU A 72 5.00 -13.07 6.17
C LEU A 72 4.58 -14.53 5.94
N GLN A 73 4.88 -15.42 6.90
CA GLN A 73 4.39 -16.80 6.87
C GLN A 73 2.85 -16.87 6.96
N GLN A 74 2.23 -16.04 7.79
CA GLN A 74 0.77 -15.98 7.90
C GLN A 74 0.12 -15.45 6.63
N ILE A 75 0.71 -14.43 5.99
CA ILE A 75 0.24 -13.91 4.69
C ILE A 75 0.28 -15.04 3.65
N ALA A 76 1.40 -15.77 3.56
CA ALA A 76 1.53 -16.89 2.64
C ALA A 76 0.46 -17.98 2.88
N ALA A 77 0.30 -18.39 4.14
CA ALA A 77 -0.61 -19.48 4.51
C ALA A 77 -2.10 -19.12 4.37
N GLN A 78 -2.46 -17.84 4.58
CA GLN A 78 -3.87 -17.41 4.60
C GLN A 78 -4.34 -16.74 3.32
N ARG A 79 -3.46 -16.51 2.34
CA ARG A 79 -3.77 -15.77 1.11
C ARG A 79 -5.04 -16.28 0.42
N GLU A 80 -5.12 -17.57 0.16
CA GLU A 80 -6.27 -18.17 -0.53
C GLU A 80 -7.56 -18.06 0.30
N ARG A 81 -7.46 -18.27 1.60
CA ARG A 81 -8.59 -18.17 2.51
C ARG A 81 -9.15 -16.75 2.54
N LEU A 82 -8.28 -15.75 2.67
CA LEU A 82 -8.67 -14.33 2.65
C LEU A 82 -9.34 -13.96 1.32
N MET A 83 -8.82 -14.46 0.20
CA MET A 83 -9.44 -14.25 -1.09
C MET A 83 -10.84 -14.86 -1.17
N LYS A 84 -11.00 -16.13 -0.77
CA LYS A 84 -12.27 -16.85 -0.89
C LYS A 84 -13.33 -16.37 0.12
N GLU A 85 -12.95 -16.20 1.39
CA GLU A 85 -13.90 -15.90 2.47
C GLU A 85 -14.18 -14.41 2.67
N ARG A 86 -13.15 -13.57 2.42
CA ARG A 86 -13.21 -12.12 2.69
C ARG A 86 -13.16 -11.26 1.44
N ARG A 87 -12.98 -11.86 0.28
CA ARG A 87 -12.72 -11.14 -0.98
C ARG A 87 -11.60 -10.12 -0.85
N LEU A 88 -10.59 -10.47 -0.03
CA LEU A 88 -9.42 -9.64 0.26
C LEU A 88 -8.19 -10.26 -0.40
N ARG A 89 -7.54 -9.52 -1.29
CA ARG A 89 -6.29 -9.89 -1.91
C ARG A 89 -5.16 -9.06 -1.31
N ILE A 90 -4.30 -9.71 -0.53
CA ILE A 90 -3.08 -9.10 -0.01
C ILE A 90 -2.00 -9.23 -1.07
N ASN A 91 -1.53 -8.11 -1.58
CA ASN A 91 -0.41 -8.00 -2.48
C ASN A 91 0.82 -7.52 -1.70
N LEU A 92 1.78 -8.40 -1.45
CA LEU A 92 3.04 -8.06 -0.77
C LEU A 92 3.96 -7.37 -1.78
N VAL A 93 4.04 -6.05 -1.76
CA VAL A 93 4.77 -5.26 -2.75
C VAL A 93 6.15 -4.79 -2.29
N GLY A 94 6.43 -4.87 -0.98
CA GLY A 94 7.74 -4.52 -0.44
C GLY A 94 8.05 -5.24 0.86
N VAL A 95 9.29 -5.70 0.98
CA VAL A 95 9.84 -6.25 2.22
C VAL A 95 11.21 -5.63 2.45
N SER A 96 11.43 -5.03 3.60
CA SER A 96 12.71 -4.45 3.97
C SER A 96 13.20 -5.00 5.31
N GLY A 97 14.42 -5.50 5.29
CA GLY A 97 15.22 -5.80 6.46
C GLY A 97 16.20 -4.68 6.77
N ARG A 98 17.20 -4.98 7.60
CA ARG A 98 18.24 -4.01 7.97
C ARG A 98 19.21 -3.72 6.82
N SER A 99 19.61 -4.74 6.07
CA SER A 99 20.66 -4.67 5.05
C SER A 99 20.15 -4.86 3.63
N GLN A 100 19.03 -5.51 3.45
CA GLN A 100 18.45 -5.85 2.15
C GLN A 100 16.96 -5.59 2.12
N SER A 101 16.45 -5.28 0.94
CA SER A 101 15.04 -5.09 0.67
C SER A 101 14.69 -5.60 -0.73
N VAL A 102 13.42 -5.83 -0.97
CA VAL A 102 12.87 -6.20 -2.27
C VAL A 102 11.53 -5.54 -2.49
N TYR A 103 11.30 -5.04 -3.70
CA TYR A 103 10.06 -4.39 -4.11
C TYR A 103 9.62 -4.92 -5.46
N HIS A 104 8.34 -5.21 -5.58
CA HIS A 104 7.76 -5.68 -6.84
C HIS A 104 6.29 -5.23 -6.95
N PRO A 105 5.93 -4.40 -7.94
CA PRO A 105 4.55 -3.88 -8.09
C PRO A 105 3.50 -4.97 -8.24
N GLU A 106 3.85 -6.06 -8.94
CA GLU A 106 2.95 -7.20 -9.18
C GLU A 106 2.87 -8.18 -7.99
N GLY A 107 3.67 -7.93 -6.95
CA GLY A 107 3.71 -8.72 -5.73
C GLY A 107 4.92 -9.65 -5.60
N ILE A 108 5.26 -9.91 -4.35
CA ILE A 108 6.33 -10.80 -3.91
C ILE A 108 5.68 -12.03 -3.31
N ASP A 109 6.20 -13.22 -3.62
CA ASP A 109 5.78 -14.43 -2.94
C ASP A 109 6.24 -14.40 -1.47
N ALA A 110 5.29 -14.28 -0.57
CA ALA A 110 5.56 -14.19 0.86
C ALA A 110 6.18 -15.49 1.43
N ALA A 111 6.05 -16.63 0.76
CA ALA A 111 6.71 -17.87 1.18
C ALA A 111 8.20 -17.84 0.85
N HIS A 112 8.61 -17.16 -0.21
CA HIS A 112 9.98 -17.13 -0.76
C HIS A 112 10.64 -15.74 -0.65
N TYR A 113 10.13 -14.86 0.21
CA TYR A 113 10.63 -13.48 0.32
C TYR A 113 12.13 -13.40 0.64
N LYS A 114 12.68 -14.38 1.40
CA LYS A 114 14.11 -14.40 1.75
C LYS A 114 15.01 -14.58 0.52
N GLU A 115 14.59 -15.43 -0.40
CA GLU A 115 15.31 -15.66 -1.67
C GLU A 115 15.24 -14.41 -2.55
N ALA A 116 14.06 -13.79 -2.63
CA ALA A 116 13.87 -12.55 -3.36
C ALA A 116 14.74 -11.41 -2.78
N MET A 117 14.92 -11.34 -1.47
CA MET A 117 15.78 -10.33 -0.82
C MET A 117 17.28 -10.54 -1.09
N GLN A 118 17.74 -11.77 -1.36
CA GLN A 118 19.18 -12.02 -1.60
C GLN A 118 19.72 -11.26 -2.80
N ASN A 119 18.89 -11.06 -3.82
CA ASN A 119 19.22 -10.31 -5.03
C ASN A 119 18.55 -8.93 -5.06
N GLY A 120 18.16 -8.43 -3.90
CA GLY A 120 17.39 -7.21 -3.75
C GLY A 120 18.22 -5.93 -3.68
N GLU A 121 17.55 -4.86 -3.31
CA GLU A 121 18.11 -3.53 -3.13
C GLU A 121 18.64 -3.35 -1.70
N PRO A 122 19.39 -2.25 -1.41
CA PRO A 122 19.79 -1.92 -0.05
C PRO A 122 18.59 -1.83 0.90
N GLY A 123 18.75 -2.32 2.11
CA GLY A 123 17.71 -2.27 3.14
C GLY A 123 17.68 -0.94 3.90
N GLY A 124 16.76 -0.86 4.85
CA GLY A 124 16.62 0.27 5.74
C GLY A 124 15.41 1.15 5.44
N ILE A 125 15.01 1.92 6.46
CA ILE A 125 13.73 2.65 6.43
C ILE A 125 13.72 3.80 5.42
N ASN A 126 14.82 4.55 5.28
CA ASN A 126 14.84 5.70 4.37
C ASN A 126 14.64 5.25 2.91
N HIS A 127 15.39 4.21 2.50
CA HIS A 127 15.22 3.64 1.17
C HIS A 127 13.81 3.08 0.96
N MET A 128 13.24 2.42 1.99
CA MET A 128 11.88 1.90 1.91
C MET A 128 10.84 3.01 1.73
N VAL A 129 10.97 4.13 2.43
CA VAL A 129 10.07 5.27 2.29
C VAL A 129 10.15 5.85 0.89
N GLU A 130 11.36 6.04 0.36
CA GLU A 130 11.58 6.50 -1.02
C GLU A 130 10.88 5.58 -2.02
N ARG A 131 11.05 4.27 -1.89
CA ARG A 131 10.41 3.28 -2.77
C ARG A 131 8.89 3.27 -2.66
N ILE A 132 8.33 3.40 -1.45
CA ILE A 132 6.87 3.49 -1.24
C ILE A 132 6.31 4.73 -1.93
N VAL A 133 6.95 5.88 -1.77
CA VAL A 133 6.52 7.15 -2.38
C VAL A 133 6.63 7.06 -3.90
N GLU A 134 7.72 6.53 -4.43
CA GLU A 134 7.95 6.36 -5.87
C GLU A 134 6.93 5.41 -6.50
N MET A 135 6.69 4.26 -5.87
CA MET A 135 5.70 3.29 -6.35
C MET A 135 4.28 3.85 -6.33
N ASN A 136 3.97 4.77 -5.42
CA ASN A 136 2.69 5.46 -5.31
C ASN A 136 1.47 4.52 -5.49
N SER A 137 1.52 3.34 -4.88
CA SER A 137 0.49 2.32 -5.02
C SER A 137 -0.78 2.73 -4.28
N PHE A 138 -1.93 2.33 -4.81
CA PHE A 138 -3.22 2.54 -4.13
C PHE A 138 -3.40 1.57 -2.95
N ASN A 139 -4.28 1.90 -1.99
CA ASN A 139 -4.57 1.09 -0.80
C ASN A 139 -3.30 0.53 -0.15
N SER A 140 -2.30 1.39 0.04
CA SER A 140 -1.01 1.01 0.61
C SER A 140 -1.08 0.92 2.12
N VAL A 141 -0.50 -0.14 2.66
CA VAL A 141 -0.35 -0.39 4.10
C VAL A 141 1.11 -0.66 4.41
N PHE A 142 1.70 0.17 5.24
CA PHE A 142 3.01 -0.04 5.81
C PHE A 142 2.88 -0.78 7.14
N VAL A 143 3.59 -1.90 7.28
CA VAL A 143 3.58 -2.71 8.51
C VAL A 143 4.95 -2.64 9.17
N ASP A 144 5.01 -1.99 10.33
CA ASP A 144 6.23 -1.90 11.13
C ASP A 144 6.34 -3.09 12.10
N CYS A 145 7.22 -4.02 11.76
CA CYS A 145 7.59 -5.16 12.60
C CYS A 145 8.96 -4.97 13.28
N THR A 146 9.40 -3.72 13.46
CA THR A 146 10.68 -3.38 14.08
C THR A 146 10.51 -2.95 15.55
N ALA A 147 11.62 -2.66 16.21
CA ALA A 147 11.68 -1.96 17.49
C ALA A 147 12.47 -0.64 17.35
N SER A 148 12.49 -0.05 16.17
CA SER A 148 13.32 1.11 15.82
C SER A 148 12.53 2.40 15.90
N GLU A 149 13.00 3.35 16.71
CA GLU A 149 12.44 4.72 16.73
C GLU A 149 12.61 5.44 15.38
N ASN A 150 13.68 5.16 14.64
CA ASN A 150 13.90 5.75 13.32
C ASN A 150 12.81 5.34 12.32
N VAL A 151 12.24 4.15 12.47
CA VAL A 151 11.10 3.72 11.66
C VAL A 151 9.84 4.48 12.08
N ALA A 152 9.59 4.60 13.38
CA ALA A 152 8.44 5.34 13.89
C ALA A 152 8.43 6.82 13.44
N ARG A 153 9.59 7.47 13.36
CA ARG A 153 9.73 8.86 12.87
C ARG A 153 9.28 9.07 11.42
N GLN A 154 9.20 8.00 10.62
CA GLN A 154 8.76 8.08 9.23
C GLN A 154 7.23 7.97 9.06
N TYR A 155 6.49 7.73 10.14
CA TYR A 155 5.04 7.55 10.06
C TYR A 155 4.32 8.79 9.52
N GLU A 156 4.71 9.98 9.95
CA GLU A 156 4.13 11.22 9.45
C GLU A 156 4.31 11.37 7.93
N THR A 157 5.52 11.08 7.43
CA THR A 157 5.82 11.08 6.00
C THR A 157 4.94 10.07 5.24
N LEU A 158 4.82 8.85 5.73
CA LEU A 158 4.00 7.83 5.10
C LEU A 158 2.51 8.18 5.11
N LEU A 159 1.99 8.66 6.24
CA LEU A 159 0.60 9.10 6.38
C LEU A 159 0.28 10.27 5.44
N SER A 160 1.19 11.23 5.28
CA SER A 160 1.02 12.35 4.34
C SER A 160 0.94 11.90 2.87
N HIS A 161 1.48 10.72 2.55
CA HIS A 161 1.38 10.07 1.24
C HIS A 161 0.23 9.04 1.16
N ASN A 162 -0.75 9.12 2.08
CA ASN A 162 -1.92 8.23 2.14
C ASN A 162 -1.58 6.74 2.27
N VAL A 163 -0.49 6.44 2.97
CA VAL A 163 -0.12 5.08 3.35
C VAL A 163 -0.64 4.82 4.76
N SER A 164 -1.48 3.82 4.92
CA SER A 164 -1.98 3.39 6.23
C SER A 164 -0.87 2.68 7.01
N ILE A 165 -0.85 2.82 8.34
CA ILE A 165 0.20 2.23 9.18
C ILE A 165 -0.40 1.20 10.12
N VAL A 166 0.24 0.04 10.19
CA VAL A 166 0.03 -0.99 11.20
C VAL A 166 1.36 -1.23 11.91
N ALA A 167 1.42 -1.03 13.22
CA ALA A 167 2.66 -1.14 13.95
C ALA A 167 2.59 -2.20 15.06
N ALA A 168 3.57 -3.11 15.06
CA ALA A 168 3.93 -3.90 16.23
C ALA A 168 5.00 -3.21 17.09
N ASN A 169 5.51 -2.08 16.61
CA ASN A 169 6.51 -1.25 17.27
C ASN A 169 5.92 -0.45 18.42
N LYS A 170 6.38 -0.70 19.64
CA LYS A 170 5.90 0.00 20.84
C LYS A 170 6.51 1.40 21.02
N ALA A 171 7.63 1.70 20.38
CA ALA A 171 8.31 2.98 20.49
C ALA A 171 7.43 4.16 20.01
N ALA A 172 6.61 3.91 18.97
CA ALA A 172 5.69 4.92 18.45
C ALA A 172 4.51 5.25 19.38
N ALA A 173 4.17 4.34 20.30
CA ALA A 173 3.04 4.49 21.22
C ALA A 173 3.48 5.05 22.61
N SER A 174 4.77 5.19 22.85
CA SER A 174 5.35 5.57 24.15
C SER A 174 6.08 6.92 24.15
N SER A 175 6.12 7.62 23.02
CA SER A 175 6.65 8.99 22.95
C SER A 175 5.56 9.97 23.30
N ASP A 176 5.66 10.53 24.50
CA ASP A 176 4.93 11.73 24.92
C ASP A 176 5.37 12.95 24.11
#